data_89f6f32503a586a94a51dc5920b11504
#
_entry.id   89f6f32503a586a94a51dc5920b11504
#
_cell.length_a   1.000
_cell.length_b   1.000
_cell.length_c   1.000
_cell.angle_alpha   90.00
_cell.angle_beta   90.00
_cell.angle_gamma   90.00
#
_symmetry.space_group_name_H-M   'P 1'
#
loop_
_entity.id
_entity.type
_entity.pdbx_description
1 polymer ?
#
loop_
_entity_poly.entity_id
_entity_poly.type
_entity_poly.pdbx_seq_one_letter_code
_entity_poly.pdbx_strand_id
1 'polypeptide(L)'
;MNRYPLWKYIIIAISVLVAFLYTLPNFFDEVPAVQVSSGRTTVKVSNATLDAVRSALEGAQLAPQRLTHEGNSVWARFATPDEQLKAKDAIERALNPTPAEPDYIVALNMVTRSPAWLAAINAKPMYRGLDLRGGVHFLLQVDMRAAITKRLDTMTNDIRVALREKDVRHGGISREGDAIEVRARDAETLAQAQRVITSTQPDMDVQPVEGSQPPRLRLTFKPQALLAVQGEAVKQNVATLHNRVNELGVAEPVIQQQGADRVVVQLPGVQDTAKAKDILGRTATLEMRLVDESAEARAAEAGGPVPFGSEKFLDREGRPIVLKRQVIITGDSLSNAQPGYDQNQSPSVDLTVNNKGGAVMRHVSAENINTPTSRTYSVSSMRISHLRDTIPGRR
;
A
#
# COMPACT_ATOMS: atom_id res chain seq x y z
N MET A 1 -57.94 -0.63 33.73
CA MET A 1 -56.91 -1.37 32.97
C MET A 1 -56.75 -0.69 31.63
N ASN A 2 -55.55 -0.16 31.32
CA ASN A 2 -55.26 0.54 30.09
C ASN A 2 -55.21 -0.49 28.92
N ARG A 3 -56.25 -0.59 28.13
CA ARG A 3 -56.31 -1.45 26.94
C ARG A 3 -55.78 -0.63 25.76
N TYR A 4 -54.58 -0.95 25.36
CA TYR A 4 -54.06 -0.36 24.12
C TYR A 4 -54.82 -0.85 22.89
N PRO A 5 -54.98 -0.01 21.84
CA PRO A 5 -55.64 -0.42 20.61
C PRO A 5 -54.88 -1.58 19.91
N LEU A 6 -55.60 -2.50 19.27
CA LEU A 6 -55.08 -3.73 18.65
C LEU A 6 -53.87 -3.49 17.72
N TRP A 7 -53.88 -2.38 16.97
CA TRP A 7 -52.80 -2.07 16.06
C TRP A 7 -51.40 -1.94 16.72
N LYS A 8 -51.38 -1.48 18.01
CA LYS A 8 -50.11 -1.40 18.77
C LYS A 8 -49.56 -2.79 19.06
N TYR A 9 -50.43 -3.75 19.43
CA TYR A 9 -50.01 -5.15 19.63
C TYR A 9 -49.52 -5.80 18.36
N ILE A 10 -50.12 -5.48 17.20
CA ILE A 10 -49.70 -5.97 15.89
C ILE A 10 -48.29 -5.41 15.56
N ILE A 11 -48.07 -4.14 15.76
CA ILE A 11 -46.73 -3.53 15.53
C ILE A 11 -45.67 -4.19 16.42
N ILE A 12 -45.97 -4.40 17.73
CA ILE A 12 -45.06 -5.05 18.67
C ILE A 12 -44.77 -6.50 18.17
N ALA A 13 -45.82 -7.25 17.82
CA ALA A 13 -45.67 -8.62 17.35
C ALA A 13 -44.81 -8.71 16.07
N ILE A 14 -45.01 -7.82 15.10
CA ILE A 14 -44.21 -7.73 13.88
C ILE A 14 -42.76 -7.35 14.22
N SER A 15 -42.56 -6.38 15.10
CA SER A 15 -41.23 -5.95 15.51
C SER A 15 -40.44 -7.06 16.19
N VAL A 16 -41.09 -7.83 17.09
CA VAL A 16 -40.49 -8.99 17.76
C VAL A 16 -40.15 -10.10 16.73
N LEU A 17 -41.07 -10.36 15.80
CA LEU A 17 -40.85 -11.36 14.74
C LEU A 17 -39.67 -10.99 13.84
N VAL A 18 -39.55 -9.72 13.42
CA VAL A 18 -38.42 -9.21 12.66
C VAL A 18 -37.13 -9.32 13.47
N ALA A 19 -37.14 -8.90 14.72
CA ALA A 19 -35.97 -9.01 15.61
C ALA A 19 -35.51 -10.46 15.77
N PHE A 20 -36.46 -11.40 15.97
CA PHE A 20 -36.18 -12.84 16.05
C PHE A 20 -35.56 -13.36 14.75
N LEU A 21 -36.11 -12.99 13.59
CA LEU A 21 -35.61 -13.38 12.27
C LEU A 21 -34.15 -12.91 12.06
N TYR A 22 -33.84 -11.67 12.42
CA TYR A 22 -32.47 -11.14 12.31
C TYR A 22 -31.51 -11.69 13.38
N THR A 23 -32.01 -12.25 14.46
CA THR A 23 -31.20 -12.92 15.49
C THR A 23 -30.91 -14.37 15.13
N LEU A 24 -31.75 -15.00 14.26
CA LEU A 24 -31.66 -16.41 13.90
C LEU A 24 -30.28 -16.85 13.40
N PRO A 25 -29.50 -16.07 12.59
CA PRO A 25 -28.18 -16.47 12.13
C PRO A 25 -27.18 -16.78 13.28
N ASN A 26 -27.36 -16.21 14.46
CA ASN A 26 -26.46 -16.42 15.59
C ASN A 26 -26.61 -17.81 16.27
N PHE A 27 -27.66 -18.54 15.95
CA PHE A 27 -27.90 -19.89 16.45
C PHE A 27 -27.26 -20.98 15.58
N PHE A 28 -26.70 -20.61 14.43
CA PHE A 28 -26.00 -21.55 13.57
C PHE A 28 -24.52 -21.60 13.92
N ASP A 29 -23.98 -22.82 14.06
CA ASP A 29 -22.56 -23.05 14.36
C ASP A 29 -21.65 -22.57 13.22
N GLU A 30 -20.43 -22.24 13.56
CA GLU A 30 -19.37 -21.94 12.60
C GLU A 30 -18.68 -23.24 12.16
N VAL A 31 -18.31 -23.32 10.88
CA VAL A 31 -17.58 -24.43 10.30
C VAL A 31 -16.28 -23.96 9.69
N PRO A 32 -15.23 -24.83 9.74
CA PRO A 32 -13.97 -24.54 9.10
C PRO A 32 -14.14 -24.35 7.59
N ALA A 33 -13.57 -23.30 7.03
CA ALA A 33 -13.61 -23.04 5.62
C ALA A 33 -12.26 -22.52 5.13
N VAL A 34 -11.93 -22.83 3.87
CA VAL A 34 -10.80 -22.24 3.16
C VAL A 34 -11.34 -21.16 2.24
N GLN A 35 -10.82 -19.97 2.40
CA GLN A 35 -11.09 -18.84 1.53
C GLN A 35 -9.95 -18.67 0.55
N VAL A 36 -10.29 -18.60 -0.74
CA VAL A 36 -9.35 -18.27 -1.81
C VAL A 36 -9.72 -16.90 -2.36
N SER A 37 -8.85 -15.96 -2.20
CA SER A 37 -9.00 -14.59 -2.70
C SER A 37 -7.85 -14.24 -3.65
N SER A 38 -8.01 -13.15 -4.41
CA SER A 38 -6.95 -12.66 -5.27
C SER A 38 -5.74 -12.22 -4.44
N GLY A 39 -4.57 -12.69 -4.78
CA GLY A 39 -3.29 -12.23 -4.21
C GLY A 39 -2.70 -11.02 -4.93
N ARG A 40 -3.25 -10.72 -6.13
CA ARG A 40 -2.83 -9.59 -6.98
C ARG A 40 -4.04 -8.89 -7.55
N THR A 41 -3.98 -7.59 -7.69
CA THR A 41 -5.06 -6.80 -8.32
C THR A 41 -5.33 -7.20 -9.78
N THR A 42 -4.36 -7.85 -10.40
CA THR A 42 -4.42 -8.35 -11.79
C THR A 42 -5.18 -9.66 -11.95
N VAL A 43 -5.27 -10.46 -10.88
CA VAL A 43 -5.90 -11.77 -10.88
C VAL A 43 -7.31 -11.63 -10.32
N LYS A 44 -8.32 -11.90 -11.14
CA LYS A 44 -9.73 -11.92 -10.69
C LYS A 44 -10.12 -13.34 -10.32
N VAL A 45 -10.77 -13.48 -9.18
CA VAL A 45 -11.40 -14.72 -8.79
C VAL A 45 -12.66 -14.90 -9.67
N SER A 46 -12.73 -16.01 -10.38
CA SER A 46 -13.78 -16.32 -11.35
C SER A 46 -14.25 -17.75 -11.19
N ASN A 47 -15.23 -18.16 -12.00
CA ASN A 47 -15.68 -19.56 -12.05
C ASN A 47 -14.55 -20.51 -12.45
N ALA A 48 -13.58 -20.07 -13.27
CA ALA A 48 -12.40 -20.87 -13.59
C ALA A 48 -11.55 -21.14 -12.33
N THR A 49 -11.44 -20.17 -11.41
CA THR A 49 -10.77 -20.36 -10.12
C THR A 49 -11.53 -21.36 -9.24
N LEU A 50 -12.87 -21.33 -9.26
CA LEU A 50 -13.70 -22.28 -8.54
C LEU A 50 -13.48 -23.71 -9.08
N ASP A 51 -13.40 -23.89 -10.40
CA ASP A 51 -13.15 -25.19 -11.03
C ASP A 51 -11.73 -25.69 -10.74
N ALA A 52 -10.73 -24.80 -10.74
CA ALA A 52 -9.37 -25.15 -10.34
C ALA A 52 -9.28 -25.59 -8.88
N VAL A 53 -9.99 -24.88 -7.97
CA VAL A 53 -10.09 -25.29 -6.55
C VAL A 53 -10.76 -26.66 -6.42
N ARG A 54 -11.84 -26.91 -7.18
CA ARG A 54 -12.53 -28.20 -7.18
C ARG A 54 -11.58 -29.31 -7.62
N SER A 55 -10.90 -29.16 -8.74
CA SER A 55 -9.92 -30.14 -9.24
C SER A 55 -8.79 -30.40 -8.27
N ALA A 56 -8.30 -29.38 -7.59
CA ALA A 56 -7.26 -29.51 -6.57
C ALA A 56 -7.74 -30.34 -5.35
N LEU A 57 -8.98 -30.13 -4.92
CA LEU A 57 -9.59 -30.87 -3.83
C LEU A 57 -9.88 -32.33 -4.20
N GLU A 58 -10.39 -32.56 -5.41
CA GLU A 58 -10.63 -33.91 -5.95
C GLU A 58 -9.31 -34.71 -6.06
N GLY A 59 -8.24 -34.07 -6.56
CA GLY A 59 -6.90 -34.67 -6.62
C GLY A 59 -6.32 -35.02 -5.25
N ALA A 60 -6.70 -34.28 -4.21
CA ALA A 60 -6.32 -34.56 -2.83
C ALA A 60 -7.30 -35.50 -2.09
N GLN A 61 -8.32 -36.00 -2.75
CA GLN A 61 -9.41 -36.83 -2.18
C GLN A 61 -10.13 -36.16 -1.01
N LEU A 62 -10.30 -34.84 -1.07
CA LEU A 62 -10.99 -34.02 -0.07
C LEU A 62 -12.34 -33.56 -0.63
N ALA A 63 -13.44 -33.96 0.02
CA ALA A 63 -14.78 -33.54 -0.38
C ALA A 63 -15.25 -32.35 0.49
N PRO A 64 -15.36 -31.13 -0.06
CA PRO A 64 -15.89 -30.01 0.69
C PRO A 64 -17.39 -30.18 0.91
N GLN A 65 -17.92 -29.84 2.09
CA GLN A 65 -19.36 -29.81 2.36
C GLN A 65 -20.11 -28.87 1.42
N ARG A 66 -19.45 -27.75 1.09
CA ARG A 66 -19.97 -26.74 0.17
C ARG A 66 -18.82 -25.97 -0.46
N LEU A 67 -18.91 -25.74 -1.77
CA LEU A 67 -17.99 -24.91 -2.52
C LEU A 67 -18.81 -23.78 -3.19
N THR A 68 -18.51 -22.53 -2.85
CA THR A 68 -19.25 -21.36 -3.35
C THR A 68 -18.31 -20.27 -3.81
N HIS A 69 -18.72 -19.52 -4.83
CA HIS A 69 -18.08 -18.29 -5.26
C HIS A 69 -18.92 -17.13 -4.76
N GLU A 70 -18.39 -16.31 -3.86
CA GLU A 70 -19.07 -15.18 -3.24
C GLU A 70 -18.22 -13.92 -3.40
N GLY A 71 -18.72 -12.96 -4.19
CA GLY A 71 -18.00 -11.71 -4.48
C GLY A 71 -16.68 -11.95 -5.21
N ASN A 72 -15.56 -11.64 -4.59
CA ASN A 72 -14.21 -11.82 -5.13
C ASN A 72 -13.44 -12.96 -4.43
N SER A 73 -14.13 -13.95 -3.89
CA SER A 73 -13.53 -15.06 -3.16
C SER A 73 -14.26 -16.38 -3.44
N VAL A 74 -13.52 -17.48 -3.44
CA VAL A 74 -14.07 -18.85 -3.42
C VAL A 74 -13.98 -19.39 -2.00
N TRP A 75 -15.06 -20.00 -1.53
CA TRP A 75 -15.20 -20.57 -0.20
C TRP A 75 -15.42 -22.07 -0.28
N ALA A 76 -14.52 -22.83 0.32
CA ALA A 76 -14.66 -24.27 0.49
C ALA A 76 -14.86 -24.59 1.98
N ARG A 77 -16.01 -25.18 2.36
CA ARG A 77 -16.39 -25.50 3.74
C ARG A 77 -16.09 -26.98 4.02
N PHE A 78 -15.54 -27.26 5.21
CA PHE A 78 -15.15 -28.61 5.63
C PHE A 78 -15.83 -29.02 6.93
N ALA A 79 -15.83 -30.30 7.22
CA ALA A 79 -16.39 -30.82 8.46
C ALA A 79 -15.45 -30.61 9.66
N THR A 80 -14.16 -30.75 9.42
CA THR A 80 -13.15 -30.72 10.47
C THR A 80 -12.02 -29.74 10.16
N PRO A 81 -11.35 -29.17 11.20
CA PRO A 81 -10.17 -28.34 11.00
C PRO A 81 -9.00 -29.07 10.31
N ASP A 82 -8.87 -30.40 10.50
CA ASP A 82 -7.82 -31.19 9.85
C ASP A 82 -8.02 -31.29 8.33
N GLU A 83 -9.27 -31.47 7.89
CA GLU A 83 -9.61 -31.41 6.46
C GLU A 83 -9.36 -30.02 5.88
N GLN A 84 -9.69 -28.99 6.62
CA GLN A 84 -9.45 -27.61 6.24
C GLN A 84 -7.95 -27.35 6.00
N LEU A 85 -7.10 -27.83 6.90
CA LEU A 85 -5.65 -27.63 6.80
C LEU A 85 -5.06 -28.36 5.58
N LYS A 86 -5.45 -29.63 5.38
CA LYS A 86 -5.05 -30.42 4.20
C LYS A 86 -5.53 -29.78 2.90
N ALA A 87 -6.76 -29.25 2.91
CA ALA A 87 -7.34 -28.57 1.76
C ALA A 87 -6.61 -27.27 1.43
N LYS A 88 -6.23 -26.47 2.45
CA LYS A 88 -5.41 -25.29 2.26
C LYS A 88 -4.12 -25.63 1.51
N ASP A 89 -3.37 -26.66 1.99
CA ASP A 89 -2.10 -27.06 1.39
C ASP A 89 -2.25 -27.60 -0.04
N ALA A 90 -3.35 -28.30 -0.32
CA ALA A 90 -3.64 -28.80 -1.66
C ALA A 90 -3.98 -27.66 -2.63
N ILE A 91 -4.84 -26.74 -2.21
CA ILE A 91 -5.25 -25.58 -3.00
C ILE A 91 -4.06 -24.64 -3.22
N GLU A 92 -3.27 -24.37 -2.19
CA GLU A 92 -2.10 -23.48 -2.26
C GLU A 92 -1.07 -24.00 -3.27
N ARG A 93 -0.78 -25.30 -3.27
CA ARG A 93 0.12 -25.93 -4.26
C ARG A 93 -0.44 -25.91 -5.68
N ALA A 94 -1.73 -26.07 -5.85
CA ALA A 94 -2.36 -26.11 -7.18
C ALA A 94 -2.49 -24.71 -7.81
N LEU A 95 -2.84 -23.69 -7.01
CA LEU A 95 -3.08 -22.34 -7.50
C LEU A 95 -1.82 -21.47 -7.53
N ASN A 96 -0.84 -21.77 -6.68
CA ASN A 96 0.41 -21.01 -6.55
C ASN A 96 1.63 -21.89 -6.84
N PRO A 97 1.88 -22.24 -8.12
CA PRO A 97 3.02 -23.08 -8.49
C PRO A 97 4.38 -22.43 -8.15
N THR A 98 4.41 -21.11 -8.04
CA THR A 98 5.60 -20.35 -7.64
C THR A 98 5.39 -19.74 -6.25
N PRO A 99 5.90 -20.35 -5.17
CA PRO A 99 5.67 -19.86 -3.79
C PRO A 99 6.17 -18.44 -3.52
N ALA A 100 7.18 -17.98 -4.30
CA ALA A 100 7.75 -16.64 -4.15
C ALA A 100 6.80 -15.53 -4.61
N GLU A 101 5.85 -15.83 -5.49
CA GLU A 101 4.91 -14.86 -6.08
C GLU A 101 3.51 -15.50 -6.18
N PRO A 102 2.76 -15.59 -5.07
CA PRO A 102 1.45 -16.23 -5.10
C PRO A 102 0.43 -15.35 -5.84
N ASP A 103 -0.27 -15.95 -6.79
CA ASP A 103 -1.36 -15.31 -7.53
C ASP A 103 -2.65 -15.27 -6.71
N TYR A 104 -2.81 -16.22 -5.79
CA TYR A 104 -3.99 -16.34 -4.92
C TYR A 104 -3.56 -16.41 -3.45
N ILE A 105 -4.34 -15.77 -2.60
CA ILE A 105 -4.21 -15.88 -1.14
C ILE A 105 -5.17 -16.97 -0.67
N VAL A 106 -4.63 -18.03 -0.07
CA VAL A 106 -5.41 -19.11 0.53
C VAL A 106 -5.39 -18.93 2.05
N ALA A 107 -6.52 -18.56 2.63
CA ALA A 107 -6.67 -18.28 4.06
C ALA A 107 -7.58 -19.29 4.75
N LEU A 108 -7.23 -19.65 5.99
CA LEU A 108 -8.11 -20.42 6.87
C LEU A 108 -9.11 -19.46 7.54
N ASN A 109 -10.38 -19.80 7.49
CA ASN A 109 -11.43 -18.99 8.08
C ASN A 109 -12.54 -19.87 8.69
N MET A 110 -13.42 -19.26 9.48
CA MET A 110 -14.61 -19.91 10.03
C MET A 110 -15.85 -19.24 9.46
N VAL A 111 -16.78 -20.01 8.95
CA VAL A 111 -17.99 -19.51 8.29
C VAL A 111 -19.24 -20.14 8.92
N THR A 112 -20.26 -19.36 9.15
CA THR A 112 -21.52 -19.85 9.71
C THR A 112 -22.27 -20.80 8.75
N ARG A 113 -22.95 -21.79 9.33
CA ARG A 113 -23.86 -22.70 8.57
C ARG A 113 -25.19 -22.07 8.23
N SER A 114 -25.37 -20.76 8.38
CA SER A 114 -26.65 -20.12 8.14
C SER A 114 -27.17 -20.41 6.73
N PRO A 115 -28.50 -20.66 6.57
CA PRO A 115 -29.13 -20.91 5.26
C PRO A 115 -29.02 -19.70 4.33
N ALA A 116 -28.94 -19.94 3.02
CA ALA A 116 -28.76 -18.90 2.01
C ALA A 116 -29.89 -17.85 1.98
N TRP A 117 -31.11 -18.21 2.39
CA TRP A 117 -32.24 -17.29 2.42
C TRP A 117 -32.06 -16.18 3.50
N LEU A 118 -31.37 -16.48 4.62
CA LEU A 118 -31.02 -15.48 5.62
C LEU A 118 -30.02 -14.47 5.05
N ALA A 119 -29.04 -14.94 4.30
CA ALA A 119 -28.11 -14.07 3.59
C ALA A 119 -28.80 -13.17 2.55
N ALA A 120 -29.83 -13.70 1.86
CA ALA A 120 -30.61 -12.96 0.85
C ALA A 120 -31.37 -11.76 1.45
N ILE A 121 -31.82 -11.85 2.72
CA ILE A 121 -32.45 -10.74 3.46
C ILE A 121 -31.43 -9.91 4.27
N ASN A 122 -30.12 -10.08 4.03
CA ASN A 122 -29.04 -9.45 4.80
C ASN A 122 -29.05 -9.74 6.30
N ALA A 123 -29.70 -10.80 6.75
CA ALA A 123 -29.62 -11.29 8.12
C ALA A 123 -28.27 -12.01 8.31
N LYS A 124 -27.27 -11.27 8.76
CA LYS A 124 -25.91 -11.80 9.01
C LYS A 124 -25.76 -12.11 10.51
N PRO A 125 -24.96 -13.13 10.86
CA PRO A 125 -24.63 -13.38 12.26
C PRO A 125 -23.87 -12.19 12.87
N MET A 126 -23.97 -12.03 14.17
CA MET A 126 -23.19 -11.03 14.90
C MET A 126 -21.70 -11.38 14.83
N TYR A 127 -20.89 -10.41 14.42
CA TYR A 127 -19.44 -10.59 14.40
C TYR A 127 -18.92 -10.67 15.84
N ARG A 128 -18.21 -11.75 16.13
CA ARG A 128 -17.59 -11.97 17.44
C ARG A 128 -16.17 -11.41 17.39
N GLY A 129 -15.83 -10.58 18.39
CA GLY A 129 -14.50 -10.04 18.57
C GLY A 129 -13.46 -11.10 18.96
N LEU A 130 -12.21 -10.66 19.10
CA LEU A 130 -11.06 -11.50 19.45
C LEU A 130 -11.30 -12.36 20.68
N ASP A 131 -11.98 -11.82 21.71
CA ASP A 131 -12.23 -12.49 22.99
C ASP A 131 -13.10 -13.75 22.84
N LEU A 132 -13.98 -13.79 21.85
CA LEU A 132 -14.94 -14.89 21.66
C LEU A 132 -14.58 -15.80 20.48
N ARG A 133 -13.83 -15.29 19.49
CA ARG A 133 -13.49 -16.04 18.28
C ARG A 133 -12.03 -16.44 18.23
N GLY A 134 -11.19 -15.87 19.10
CA GLY A 134 -9.75 -15.93 18.99
C GLY A 134 -9.25 -15.12 17.79
N GLY A 135 -7.98 -15.17 17.53
CA GLY A 135 -7.36 -14.44 16.40
C GLY A 135 -6.05 -13.79 16.83
N VAL A 136 -5.65 -12.77 16.09
CA VAL A 136 -4.36 -12.11 16.27
C VAL A 136 -4.53 -10.64 16.60
N HIS A 137 -3.76 -10.19 17.58
CA HIS A 137 -3.65 -8.79 17.97
C HIS A 137 -2.23 -8.30 17.69
N PHE A 138 -2.09 -7.33 16.80
CA PHE A 138 -0.82 -6.66 16.52
C PHE A 138 -0.86 -5.23 17.08
N LEU A 139 0.23 -4.85 17.73
CA LEU A 139 0.54 -3.47 18.03
C LEU A 139 1.71 -3.05 17.15
N LEU A 140 1.45 -2.18 16.20
CA LEU A 140 2.43 -1.68 15.24
C LEU A 140 2.83 -0.26 15.63
N GLN A 141 4.11 0.06 15.51
CA GLN A 141 4.62 1.41 15.71
C GLN A 141 5.02 2.01 14.37
N VAL A 142 4.57 3.22 14.10
CA VAL A 142 4.95 3.97 12.90
C VAL A 142 6.32 4.59 13.11
N ASP A 143 7.24 4.38 12.16
CA ASP A 143 8.55 5.02 12.19
C ASP A 143 8.41 6.51 11.83
N MET A 144 8.21 7.32 12.88
CA MET A 144 8.08 8.77 12.75
C MET A 144 9.32 9.44 12.21
N ARG A 145 10.52 8.91 12.51
CA ARG A 145 11.78 9.47 12.00
C ARG A 145 11.86 9.28 10.50
N ALA A 146 11.57 8.09 10.02
CA ALA A 146 11.54 7.81 8.58
C ALA A 146 10.51 8.69 7.85
N ALA A 147 9.32 8.88 8.44
CA ALA A 147 8.26 9.75 7.87
C ALA A 147 8.71 11.21 7.76
N ILE A 148 9.30 11.77 8.84
CA ILE A 148 9.82 13.13 8.86
C ILE A 148 10.98 13.28 7.87
N THR A 149 11.91 12.32 7.83
CA THR A 149 13.03 12.29 6.90
C THR A 149 12.54 12.33 5.44
N LYS A 150 11.61 11.45 5.10
CA LYS A 150 11.01 11.41 3.75
C LYS A 150 10.34 12.73 3.38
N ARG A 151 9.65 13.36 4.33
CA ARG A 151 9.02 14.67 4.12
C ARG A 151 10.03 15.77 3.90
N LEU A 152 11.12 15.79 4.68
CA LEU A 152 12.23 16.77 4.52
C LEU A 152 12.94 16.59 3.17
N ASP A 153 13.18 15.35 2.73
CA ASP A 153 13.78 15.07 1.43
C ASP A 153 12.89 15.56 0.27
N THR A 154 11.56 15.36 0.37
CA THR A 154 10.60 15.92 -0.59
C THR A 154 10.68 17.45 -0.60
N MET A 155 10.61 18.08 0.57
CA MET A 155 10.71 19.55 0.69
C MET A 155 12.03 20.10 0.18
N THR A 156 13.14 19.39 0.38
CA THR A 156 14.44 19.77 -0.17
C THR A 156 14.38 19.87 -1.70
N ASN A 157 13.68 18.95 -2.36
CA ASN A 157 13.49 19.00 -3.81
C ASN A 157 12.53 20.14 -4.23
N ASP A 158 11.43 20.33 -3.49
CA ASP A 158 10.47 21.42 -3.76
C ASP A 158 11.14 22.79 -3.63
N ILE A 159 11.96 22.98 -2.60
CA ILE A 159 12.75 24.22 -2.40
C ILE A 159 13.73 24.42 -3.56
N ARG A 160 14.40 23.37 -4.02
CA ARG A 160 15.33 23.45 -5.16
C ARG A 160 14.61 23.90 -6.43
N VAL A 161 13.42 23.35 -6.69
CA VAL A 161 12.59 23.75 -7.84
C VAL A 161 12.14 25.18 -7.69
N ALA A 162 11.61 25.57 -6.53
CA ALA A 162 11.12 26.94 -6.29
C ALA A 162 12.21 28.01 -6.44
N LEU A 163 13.42 27.75 -5.93
CA LEU A 163 14.55 28.66 -6.09
C LEU A 163 15.00 28.77 -7.55
N ARG A 164 14.98 27.66 -8.30
CA ARG A 164 15.30 27.65 -9.74
C ARG A 164 14.29 28.45 -10.55
N GLU A 165 12.98 28.26 -10.29
CA GLU A 165 11.89 29.00 -10.98
C GLU A 165 11.96 30.52 -10.75
N LYS A 166 12.49 30.93 -9.61
CA LYS A 166 12.70 32.35 -9.26
C LYS A 166 14.09 32.87 -9.60
N ASP A 167 14.89 32.06 -10.32
CA ASP A 167 16.27 32.36 -10.74
C ASP A 167 17.23 32.75 -9.57
N VAL A 168 16.92 32.22 -8.37
CA VAL A 168 17.76 32.43 -7.19
C VAL A 168 18.89 31.41 -7.16
N ARG A 169 20.13 31.89 -7.37
CA ARG A 169 21.32 31.04 -7.37
C ARG A 169 21.72 30.66 -5.95
N HIS A 170 21.89 29.38 -5.68
CA HIS A 170 22.30 28.85 -4.36
C HIS A 170 23.60 28.04 -4.45
N GLY A 171 24.36 28.01 -3.35
CA GLY A 171 25.59 27.23 -3.20
C GLY A 171 25.38 25.74 -2.88
N GLY A 172 24.12 25.31 -2.72
CA GLY A 172 23.73 23.95 -2.41
C GLY A 172 22.59 23.89 -1.42
N ILE A 173 21.82 22.83 -1.50
CA ILE A 173 20.74 22.50 -0.56
C ILE A 173 20.97 21.09 -0.08
N SER A 174 21.10 20.89 1.22
CA SER A 174 21.33 19.60 1.86
C SER A 174 20.44 19.44 3.08
N ARG A 175 20.04 18.19 3.36
CA ARG A 175 19.40 17.86 4.63
C ARG A 175 20.49 17.52 5.67
N GLU A 176 20.40 18.13 6.83
CA GLU A 176 21.27 17.84 7.98
C GLU A 176 20.38 17.45 9.19
N GLY A 177 20.29 16.14 9.46
CA GLY A 177 19.41 15.60 10.50
C GLY A 177 17.94 15.94 10.24
N ASP A 178 17.32 16.68 11.15
CA ASP A 178 15.92 17.09 11.09
C ASP A 178 15.74 18.53 10.53
N ALA A 179 16.75 19.06 9.86
CA ALA A 179 16.75 20.38 9.23
C ALA A 179 17.22 20.33 7.78
N ILE A 180 16.81 21.31 6.99
CA ILE A 180 17.32 21.56 5.65
C ILE A 180 18.23 22.78 5.73
N GLU A 181 19.43 22.66 5.17
CA GLU A 181 20.36 23.79 5.02
C GLU A 181 20.41 24.26 3.57
N VAL A 182 20.22 25.55 3.37
CA VAL A 182 20.38 26.22 2.08
C VAL A 182 21.58 27.16 2.17
N ARG A 183 22.59 26.92 1.34
CA ARG A 183 23.80 27.75 1.27
C ARG A 183 23.62 28.80 0.18
N ALA A 184 23.92 30.07 0.50
CA ALA A 184 23.94 31.16 -0.46
C ALA A 184 25.38 31.62 -0.72
N ARG A 185 25.60 32.41 -1.78
CA ARG A 185 26.89 32.98 -2.10
C ARG A 185 27.19 34.24 -1.25
N ASP A 186 26.15 35.03 -1.06
CA ASP A 186 26.21 36.32 -0.37
C ASP A 186 24.91 36.59 0.41
N ALA A 187 24.91 37.66 1.21
CA ALA A 187 23.77 38.01 2.06
C ALA A 187 22.54 38.45 1.26
N GLU A 188 22.71 39.03 0.08
CA GLU A 188 21.60 39.45 -0.77
C GLU A 188 20.84 38.24 -1.32
N THR A 189 21.57 37.27 -1.89
CA THR A 189 21.02 36.00 -2.36
C THR A 189 20.36 35.21 -1.23
N LEU A 190 20.93 35.28 0.00
CA LEU A 190 20.34 34.66 1.19
C LEU A 190 18.97 35.26 1.50
N ALA A 191 18.86 36.60 1.49
CA ALA A 191 17.61 37.29 1.75
C ALA A 191 16.55 37.03 0.66
N GLN A 192 16.95 36.88 -0.60
CA GLN A 192 16.07 36.48 -1.69
C GLN A 192 15.58 35.04 -1.50
N ALA A 193 16.50 34.09 -1.20
CA ALA A 193 16.15 32.71 -0.93
C ALA A 193 15.16 32.59 0.26
N GLN A 194 15.43 33.35 1.34
CA GLN A 194 14.54 33.36 2.51
C GLN A 194 13.11 33.80 2.14
N ARG A 195 12.95 34.87 1.37
CA ARG A 195 11.62 35.35 0.93
C ARG A 195 10.89 34.29 0.09
N VAL A 196 11.58 33.69 -0.88
CA VAL A 196 11.00 32.65 -1.73
C VAL A 196 10.58 31.44 -0.90
N ILE A 197 11.46 30.95 -0.03
CA ILE A 197 11.17 29.77 0.78
C ILE A 197 10.03 30.05 1.77
N THR A 198 10.02 31.18 2.45
CA THR A 198 8.95 31.55 3.39
C THR A 198 7.59 31.62 2.70
N SER A 199 7.55 32.09 1.45
CA SER A 199 6.30 32.16 0.68
C SER A 199 5.83 30.81 0.13
N THR A 200 6.75 29.90 -0.20
CA THR A 200 6.43 28.60 -0.79
C THR A 200 6.28 27.49 0.24
N GLN A 201 6.92 27.62 1.40
CA GLN A 201 6.92 26.61 2.47
C GLN A 201 6.51 27.26 3.81
N PRO A 202 5.23 27.60 3.99
CA PRO A 202 4.73 28.27 5.20
C PRO A 202 4.85 27.42 6.47
N ASP A 203 4.98 26.09 6.31
CA ASP A 203 5.08 25.11 7.38
C ASP A 203 6.47 25.04 8.01
N MET A 204 7.45 25.73 7.41
CA MET A 204 8.83 25.75 7.89
C MET A 204 9.16 27.06 8.62
N ASP A 205 9.98 26.94 9.63
CA ASP A 205 10.67 28.06 10.27
C ASP A 205 12.02 28.22 9.56
N VAL A 206 12.28 29.44 9.04
CA VAL A 206 13.42 29.75 8.18
C VAL A 206 14.31 30.74 8.92
N GLN A 207 15.44 30.30 9.45
CA GLN A 207 16.36 31.10 10.22
C GLN A 207 17.71 31.20 9.54
N PRO A 208 18.32 32.42 9.47
CA PRO A 208 19.71 32.58 9.06
C PRO A 208 20.64 32.03 10.15
N VAL A 209 21.69 31.35 9.73
CA VAL A 209 22.73 30.87 10.65
C VAL A 209 23.80 31.98 10.79
N GLU A 210 23.80 32.65 11.94
CA GLU A 210 24.75 33.75 12.20
C GLU A 210 26.21 33.28 12.17
N GLY A 211 27.09 34.13 11.62
CA GLY A 211 28.52 33.84 11.56
C GLY A 211 28.95 32.76 10.57
N SER A 212 28.06 32.22 9.78
CA SER A 212 28.39 31.20 8.78
C SER A 212 29.04 31.80 7.53
N GLN A 213 30.16 31.22 7.09
CA GLN A 213 30.79 31.52 5.81
C GLN A 213 30.92 30.20 5.01
N PRO A 214 30.25 30.03 3.88
CA PRO A 214 29.27 30.94 3.25
C PRO A 214 27.99 31.10 4.05
N PRO A 215 27.19 32.18 3.81
CA PRO A 215 25.92 32.43 4.47
C PRO A 215 24.93 31.26 4.26
N ARG A 216 24.22 30.87 5.32
CA ARG A 216 23.30 29.71 5.30
C ARG A 216 21.94 30.04 5.91
N LEU A 217 20.88 29.40 5.39
CA LEU A 217 19.58 29.30 6.04
C LEU A 217 19.43 27.93 6.63
N ARG A 218 18.90 27.84 7.82
CA ARG A 218 18.47 26.60 8.46
C ARG A 218 16.95 26.60 8.52
N LEU A 219 16.36 25.54 7.99
CA LEU A 219 14.92 25.36 7.92
C LEU A 219 14.53 24.17 8.78
N THR A 220 13.60 24.39 9.69
CA THR A 220 13.03 23.35 10.55
C THR A 220 11.52 23.37 10.47
N PHE A 221 10.86 22.27 10.77
CA PHE A 221 9.40 22.25 10.86
C PHE A 221 8.93 23.12 12.02
N LYS A 222 7.87 23.90 11.79
CA LYS A 222 7.12 24.49 12.89
C LYS A 222 6.48 23.38 13.73
N PRO A 223 6.32 23.54 15.06
CA PRO A 223 5.75 22.50 15.92
C PRO A 223 4.41 21.98 15.45
N GLN A 224 3.53 22.86 14.98
CA GLN A 224 2.21 22.47 14.45
C GLN A 224 2.32 21.67 13.16
N ALA A 225 3.22 22.05 12.25
CA ALA A 225 3.48 21.33 11.01
C ALA A 225 4.08 19.94 11.28
N LEU A 226 4.96 19.82 12.26
CA LEU A 226 5.52 18.53 12.68
C LEU A 226 4.42 17.58 13.16
N LEU A 227 3.50 18.05 14.01
CA LEU A 227 2.35 17.27 14.45
C LEU A 227 1.43 16.87 13.28
N ALA A 228 1.24 17.76 12.32
CA ALA A 228 0.46 17.47 11.12
C ALA A 228 1.10 16.36 10.27
N VAL A 229 2.43 16.41 10.04
CA VAL A 229 3.20 15.38 9.32
C VAL A 229 3.09 14.03 10.04
N GLN A 230 3.22 14.02 11.36
CA GLN A 230 3.08 12.80 12.17
C GLN A 230 1.67 12.22 12.07
N GLY A 231 0.63 13.04 12.20
CA GLY A 231 -0.76 12.62 12.09
C GLY A 231 -1.09 12.07 10.69
N GLU A 232 -0.58 12.70 9.65
CA GLU A 232 -0.76 12.23 8.27
C GLU A 232 -0.06 10.89 8.02
N ALA A 233 1.17 10.73 8.56
CA ALA A 233 1.88 9.45 8.48
C ALA A 233 1.09 8.31 9.12
N VAL A 234 0.48 8.53 10.30
CA VAL A 234 -0.36 7.51 10.94
C VAL A 234 -1.59 7.20 10.10
N LYS A 235 -2.31 8.22 9.61
CA LYS A 235 -3.51 8.04 8.77
C LYS A 235 -3.19 7.23 7.51
N GLN A 236 -2.08 7.53 6.85
CA GLN A 236 -1.64 6.81 5.65
C GLN A 236 -1.30 5.35 5.98
N ASN A 237 -0.61 5.09 7.09
CA ASN A 237 -0.31 3.73 7.53
C ASN A 237 -1.60 2.96 7.86
N VAL A 238 -2.57 3.57 8.56
CA VAL A 238 -3.87 2.96 8.84
C VAL A 238 -4.59 2.59 7.54
N ALA A 239 -4.64 3.49 6.55
CA ALA A 239 -5.25 3.21 5.25
C ALA A 239 -4.55 2.06 4.52
N THR A 240 -3.20 2.04 4.53
CA THR A 240 -2.41 0.95 3.95
C THR A 240 -2.70 -0.39 4.64
N LEU A 241 -2.77 -0.39 5.98
CA LEU A 241 -3.10 -1.60 6.76
C LEU A 241 -4.50 -2.10 6.46
N HIS A 242 -5.50 -1.21 6.30
CA HIS A 242 -6.84 -1.60 5.87
C HIS A 242 -6.83 -2.34 4.54
N ASN A 243 -6.12 -1.82 3.54
CA ASN A 243 -6.02 -2.46 2.23
C ASN A 243 -5.38 -3.86 2.33
N ARG A 244 -4.30 -4.00 3.09
CA ARG A 244 -3.61 -5.29 3.28
C ARG A 244 -4.44 -6.31 4.05
N VAL A 245 -5.18 -5.86 5.05
CA VAL A 245 -6.06 -6.74 5.82
C VAL A 245 -7.25 -7.21 4.98
N ASN A 246 -7.75 -6.36 4.07
CA ASN A 246 -8.77 -6.76 3.11
C ASN A 246 -8.28 -7.87 2.16
N GLU A 247 -6.99 -7.88 1.79
CA GLU A 247 -6.38 -8.97 1.02
C GLU A 247 -6.38 -10.31 1.78
N LEU A 248 -6.30 -10.26 3.12
CA LEU A 248 -6.42 -11.46 3.97
C LEU A 248 -7.85 -12.02 4.02
N GLY A 249 -8.83 -11.27 3.56
CA GLY A 249 -10.25 -11.67 3.61
C GLY A 249 -10.81 -11.77 5.03
N VAL A 250 -10.20 -11.11 6.00
CA VAL A 250 -10.66 -11.11 7.39
C VAL A 250 -11.97 -10.33 7.51
N ALA A 251 -12.98 -10.95 8.10
CA ALA A 251 -14.23 -10.27 8.37
C ALA A 251 -14.08 -9.33 9.57
N GLU A 252 -14.51 -8.07 9.39
CA GLU A 252 -14.54 -7.03 10.43
C GLU A 252 -13.21 -6.85 11.21
N PRO A 253 -12.12 -6.55 10.53
CA PRO A 253 -10.87 -6.25 11.21
C PRO A 253 -10.98 -4.92 11.96
N VAL A 254 -10.41 -4.84 13.15
CA VAL A 254 -10.33 -3.58 13.89
C VAL A 254 -8.94 -2.98 13.66
N ILE A 255 -8.88 -1.82 13.02
CA ILE A 255 -7.64 -1.09 12.81
C ILE A 255 -7.83 0.32 13.35
N GLN A 256 -7.13 0.62 14.44
CA GLN A 256 -7.31 1.88 15.17
C GLN A 256 -5.96 2.47 15.57
N GLN A 257 -5.88 3.79 15.51
CA GLN A 257 -4.77 4.52 16.09
C GLN A 257 -4.81 4.45 17.62
N GLN A 258 -3.68 4.15 18.24
CA GLN A 258 -3.49 4.14 19.67
C GLN A 258 -2.33 5.07 20.07
N GLY A 259 -2.66 6.22 20.62
CA GLY A 259 -1.66 7.25 20.94
C GLY A 259 -1.17 7.99 19.70
N ALA A 260 0.04 8.54 19.76
CA ALA A 260 0.58 9.41 18.72
C ALA A 260 1.19 8.65 17.53
N ASP A 261 1.74 7.45 17.76
CA ASP A 261 2.61 6.75 16.81
C ASP A 261 2.29 5.26 16.65
N ARG A 262 1.24 4.74 17.32
CA ARG A 262 0.91 3.32 17.30
C ARG A 262 -0.42 3.06 16.63
N VAL A 263 -0.50 1.89 16.00
CA VAL A 263 -1.72 1.37 15.37
C VAL A 263 -1.97 -0.04 15.90
N VAL A 264 -3.17 -0.24 16.43
CA VAL A 264 -3.67 -1.57 16.82
C VAL A 264 -4.36 -2.20 15.62
N VAL A 265 -4.00 -3.45 15.31
CA VAL A 265 -4.65 -4.26 14.29
C VAL A 265 -5.13 -5.55 14.94
N GLN A 266 -6.45 -5.75 14.97
CA GLN A 266 -7.07 -6.96 15.47
C GLN A 266 -7.71 -7.72 14.31
N LEU A 267 -7.35 -8.99 14.20
CA LEU A 267 -7.78 -9.88 13.13
C LEU A 267 -8.53 -11.08 13.73
N PRO A 268 -9.85 -10.96 13.95
CA PRO A 268 -10.63 -12.05 14.52
C PRO A 268 -10.66 -13.26 13.59
N GLY A 269 -10.52 -14.46 14.15
CA GLY A 269 -10.62 -15.73 13.42
C GLY A 269 -9.40 -16.09 12.57
N VAL A 270 -8.34 -15.28 12.56
CA VAL A 270 -7.09 -15.61 11.87
C VAL A 270 -6.31 -16.63 12.68
N GLN A 271 -6.02 -17.78 12.07
CA GLN A 271 -5.27 -18.87 12.71
C GLN A 271 -3.78 -18.84 12.33
N ASP A 272 -3.45 -18.38 11.14
CA ASP A 272 -2.08 -18.27 10.62
C ASP A 272 -1.47 -16.90 10.94
N THR A 273 -0.85 -16.81 12.11
CA THR A 273 -0.20 -15.58 12.59
C THR A 273 1.02 -15.21 11.77
N ALA A 274 1.78 -16.21 11.24
CA ALA A 274 2.98 -15.98 10.46
C ALA A 274 2.65 -15.34 9.11
N LYS A 275 1.64 -15.85 8.42
CA LYS A 275 1.15 -15.29 7.15
C LYS A 275 0.57 -13.89 7.32
N ALA A 276 -0.19 -13.67 8.40
CA ALA A 276 -0.71 -12.34 8.72
C ALA A 276 0.42 -11.33 8.97
N LYS A 277 1.44 -11.72 9.75
CA LYS A 277 2.62 -10.89 10.00
C LYS A 277 3.40 -10.59 8.71
N ASP A 278 3.57 -11.57 7.82
CA ASP A 278 4.26 -11.37 6.54
C ASP A 278 3.51 -10.36 5.66
N ILE A 279 2.19 -10.50 5.49
CA ILE A 279 1.39 -9.59 4.67
C ILE A 279 1.37 -8.18 5.25
N LEU A 280 1.18 -8.04 6.57
CA LEU A 280 1.19 -6.73 7.22
C LEU A 280 2.59 -6.08 7.21
N GLY A 281 3.65 -6.89 7.31
CA GLY A 281 5.03 -6.43 7.37
C GLY A 281 5.66 -6.06 6.02
N ARG A 282 5.00 -6.33 4.90
CA ARG A 282 5.52 -5.99 3.57
C ARG A 282 5.67 -4.49 3.42
N THR A 283 6.89 -4.01 3.23
CA THR A 283 7.21 -2.57 3.13
C THR A 283 7.53 -2.15 1.69
N ALA A 284 6.92 -2.81 0.71
CA ALA A 284 7.14 -2.46 -0.69
C ALA A 284 6.67 -1.03 -0.98
N THR A 285 7.61 -0.16 -1.32
CA THR A 285 7.34 1.18 -1.83
C THR A 285 7.74 1.24 -3.29
N LEU A 286 6.83 1.70 -4.13
CA LEU A 286 7.14 1.98 -5.53
C LEU A 286 7.80 3.36 -5.61
N GLU A 287 8.99 3.43 -6.19
CA GLU A 287 9.69 4.67 -6.50
C GLU A 287 10.08 4.67 -7.97
N MET A 288 9.75 5.73 -8.67
CA MET A 288 10.21 5.94 -10.04
C MET A 288 11.39 6.89 -10.04
N ARG A 289 12.49 6.46 -10.64
CA ARG A 289 13.75 7.22 -10.71
C ARG A 289 14.27 7.21 -12.15
N LEU A 290 14.95 8.28 -12.54
CA LEU A 290 15.65 8.33 -13.85
C LEU A 290 16.89 7.45 -13.82
N VAL A 291 17.16 6.80 -14.96
CA VAL A 291 18.45 6.16 -15.20
C VAL A 291 19.50 7.25 -15.40
N ASP A 292 20.65 7.06 -14.81
CA ASP A 292 21.80 7.93 -15.05
C ASP A 292 22.58 7.39 -16.26
N GLU A 293 22.48 8.09 -17.37
CA GLU A 293 23.13 7.69 -18.64
C GLU A 293 24.48 8.39 -18.87
N SER A 294 25.03 9.04 -17.84
CA SER A 294 26.36 9.66 -17.92
C SER A 294 27.45 8.63 -18.24
N ALA A 295 28.54 9.07 -18.82
CA ALA A 295 29.68 8.18 -19.07
C ALA A 295 30.23 7.56 -17.79
N GLU A 296 30.19 8.31 -16.69
CA GLU A 296 30.59 7.86 -15.35
C GLU A 296 29.66 6.78 -14.80
N ALA A 297 28.35 6.90 -15.02
CA ALA A 297 27.37 5.89 -14.63
C ALA A 297 27.55 4.60 -15.40
N ARG A 298 27.80 4.65 -16.72
CA ARG A 298 28.13 3.46 -17.53
C ARG A 298 29.42 2.80 -17.08
N ALA A 299 30.43 3.57 -16.68
CA ALA A 299 31.66 3.02 -16.09
C ALA A 299 31.37 2.34 -14.73
N ALA A 300 30.45 2.89 -13.92
CA ALA A 300 30.03 2.31 -12.65
C ALA A 300 29.22 1.02 -12.84
N GLU A 301 28.43 0.88 -13.91
CA GLU A 301 27.79 -0.38 -14.29
C GLU A 301 28.82 -1.47 -14.57
N ALA A 302 29.94 -1.12 -15.21
CA ALA A 302 31.07 -2.01 -15.47
C ALA A 302 31.97 -2.30 -14.26
N GLY A 303 31.68 -1.73 -13.08
CA GLY A 303 32.43 -1.96 -11.83
C GLY A 303 33.23 -0.76 -11.32
N GLY A 304 33.13 0.38 -11.96
CA GLY A 304 33.75 1.63 -11.53
C GLY A 304 33.03 2.31 -10.33
N PRO A 305 33.53 3.45 -9.85
CA PRO A 305 32.91 4.21 -8.77
C PRO A 305 31.57 4.80 -9.23
N VAL A 306 30.59 4.81 -8.31
CA VAL A 306 29.26 5.38 -8.58
C VAL A 306 29.35 6.91 -8.54
N PRO A 307 28.83 7.63 -9.54
CA PRO A 307 28.85 9.08 -9.57
C PRO A 307 28.06 9.71 -8.43
N PHE A 308 28.48 10.91 -8.04
CA PHE A 308 27.76 11.65 -6.99
C PHE A 308 26.32 11.96 -7.41
N GLY A 309 25.36 11.66 -6.52
CA GLY A 309 23.95 11.88 -6.80
C GLY A 309 23.23 10.70 -7.45
N SER A 310 23.94 9.59 -7.67
CA SER A 310 23.39 8.34 -8.22
C SER A 310 23.59 7.16 -7.26
N GLU A 311 22.87 6.07 -7.48
CA GLU A 311 22.94 4.82 -6.72
C GLU A 311 22.90 3.64 -7.69
N LYS A 312 23.65 2.58 -7.34
CA LYS A 312 23.72 1.36 -8.13
C LYS A 312 22.72 0.34 -7.64
N PHE A 313 21.92 -0.20 -8.54
CA PHE A 313 20.93 -1.25 -8.31
C PHE A 313 21.23 -2.44 -9.23
N LEU A 314 20.57 -3.56 -8.95
CA LEU A 314 20.55 -4.71 -9.86
C LEU A 314 19.16 -4.80 -10.48
N ASP A 315 19.09 -4.95 -11.80
CA ASP A 315 17.83 -5.22 -12.47
C ASP A 315 17.37 -6.67 -12.20
N ARG A 316 16.27 -7.05 -12.78
CA ARG A 316 15.70 -8.39 -12.59
C ARG A 316 16.62 -9.51 -13.13
N GLU A 317 17.34 -9.25 -14.18
CA GLU A 317 18.30 -10.17 -14.77
C GLU A 317 19.65 -10.17 -14.03
N GLY A 318 19.77 -9.42 -12.94
CA GLY A 318 20.99 -9.30 -12.14
C GLY A 318 22.04 -8.35 -12.75
N ARG A 319 21.68 -7.58 -13.78
CA ARG A 319 22.58 -6.61 -14.39
C ARG A 319 22.62 -5.33 -13.56
N PRO A 320 23.79 -4.74 -13.36
CA PRO A 320 23.91 -3.47 -12.67
C PRO A 320 23.29 -2.34 -13.48
N ILE A 321 22.55 -1.48 -12.80
CA ILE A 321 21.99 -0.26 -13.34
C ILE A 321 22.22 0.89 -12.37
N VAL A 322 22.55 2.06 -12.89
CA VAL A 322 22.77 3.27 -12.08
C VAL A 322 21.60 4.20 -12.23
N LEU A 323 20.96 4.52 -11.11
CA LEU A 323 19.79 5.39 -11.03
C LEU A 323 20.13 6.69 -10.30
N LYS A 324 19.53 7.80 -10.73
CA LYS A 324 19.60 9.05 -9.99
C LYS A 324 18.92 8.90 -8.62
N ARG A 325 19.50 9.45 -7.56
CA ARG A 325 18.90 9.44 -6.21
C ARG A 325 17.57 10.16 -6.14
N GLN A 326 17.35 11.11 -7.04
CA GLN A 326 16.12 11.87 -7.09
C GLN A 326 14.95 10.95 -7.47
N VAL A 327 13.99 10.80 -6.56
CA VAL A 327 12.74 10.11 -6.82
C VAL A 327 11.81 11.08 -7.55
N ILE A 328 11.27 10.65 -8.69
CA ILE A 328 10.33 11.43 -9.50
C ILE A 328 8.94 11.29 -8.91
N ILE A 329 8.49 10.06 -8.71
CA ILE A 329 7.16 9.71 -8.21
C ILE A 329 7.31 8.55 -7.23
N THR A 330 6.52 8.59 -6.16
CA THR A 330 6.33 7.48 -5.22
C THR A 330 4.96 6.84 -5.42
N GLY A 331 4.76 5.65 -4.85
CA GLY A 331 3.47 4.96 -4.87
C GLY A 331 2.29 5.79 -4.35
N ASP A 332 2.55 6.77 -3.49
CA ASP A 332 1.54 7.71 -2.97
C ASP A 332 0.92 8.61 -4.06
N SER A 333 1.61 8.76 -5.17
CA SER A 333 1.15 9.53 -6.34
C SER A 333 0.34 8.69 -7.32
N LEU A 334 0.21 7.38 -7.10
CA LEU A 334 -0.60 6.50 -7.92
C LEU A 334 -2.04 6.49 -7.42
N SER A 335 -2.97 6.64 -8.36
CA SER A 335 -4.40 6.49 -8.09
C SER A 335 -4.94 5.14 -8.54
N ASN A 336 -4.32 4.51 -9.54
CA ASN A 336 -4.73 3.20 -10.04
C ASN A 336 -3.54 2.48 -10.71
N ALA A 337 -3.59 1.15 -10.70
CA ALA A 337 -2.68 0.29 -11.43
C ALA A 337 -3.48 -0.87 -12.03
N GLN A 338 -3.39 -1.05 -13.35
CA GLN A 338 -4.13 -2.09 -14.06
C GLN A 338 -3.17 -2.90 -14.93
N PRO A 339 -3.41 -4.22 -15.05
CA PRO A 339 -2.66 -5.01 -16.02
C PRO A 339 -3.07 -4.61 -17.43
N GLY A 340 -2.09 -4.49 -18.30
CA GLY A 340 -2.27 -4.18 -19.71
C GLY A 340 -1.28 -4.95 -20.57
N TYR A 341 -1.27 -4.63 -21.84
CA TYR A 341 -0.28 -5.10 -22.79
C TYR A 341 0.35 -3.91 -23.48
N ASP A 342 1.65 -3.96 -23.68
CA ASP A 342 2.35 -2.94 -24.44
C ASP A 342 2.07 -3.07 -25.96
N GLN A 343 2.63 -2.14 -26.76
CA GLN A 343 2.46 -2.14 -28.24
C GLN A 343 2.99 -3.42 -28.88
N ASN A 344 3.86 -4.18 -28.20
CA ASN A 344 4.44 -5.44 -28.65
C ASN A 344 3.72 -6.66 -28.07
N GLN A 345 2.52 -6.47 -27.47
CA GLN A 345 1.75 -7.50 -26.77
C GLN A 345 2.50 -8.18 -25.62
N SER A 346 3.50 -7.53 -25.06
CA SER A 346 4.15 -7.98 -23.84
C SER A 346 3.34 -7.53 -22.62
N PRO A 347 3.21 -8.36 -21.57
CA PRO A 347 2.50 -7.98 -20.36
C PRO A 347 3.09 -6.71 -19.75
N SER A 348 2.24 -5.73 -19.49
CA SER A 348 2.59 -4.43 -18.92
C SER A 348 1.65 -4.07 -17.74
N VAL A 349 2.01 -3.05 -17.00
CA VAL A 349 1.13 -2.47 -15.98
C VAL A 349 0.87 -1.02 -16.30
N ASP A 350 -0.39 -0.69 -16.52
CA ASP A 350 -0.83 0.69 -16.75
C ASP A 350 -1.03 1.40 -15.41
N LEU A 351 -0.22 2.44 -15.20
CA LEU A 351 -0.25 3.22 -13.96
C LEU A 351 -0.99 4.55 -14.20
N THR A 352 -1.99 4.82 -13.40
CA THR A 352 -2.66 6.12 -13.37
C THR A 352 -2.15 6.93 -12.18
N VAL A 353 -1.64 8.12 -12.44
CA VAL A 353 -1.14 9.02 -11.41
C VAL A 353 -2.18 10.09 -11.05
N ASN A 354 -2.14 10.57 -9.82
CA ASN A 354 -2.95 11.69 -9.37
C ASN A 354 -2.48 13.03 -10.00
N ASN A 355 -3.21 14.11 -9.77
CA ASN A 355 -2.90 15.41 -10.36
C ASN A 355 -1.48 15.92 -10.04
N LYS A 356 -0.98 15.68 -8.81
CA LYS A 356 0.39 16.04 -8.42
C LYS A 356 1.42 15.21 -9.18
N GLY A 357 1.25 13.89 -9.21
CA GLY A 357 2.12 12.99 -9.98
C GLY A 357 2.11 13.30 -11.47
N GLY A 358 0.94 13.62 -12.03
CA GLY A 358 0.81 14.02 -13.42
C GLY A 358 1.55 15.33 -13.77
N ALA A 359 1.56 16.32 -12.88
CA ALA A 359 2.31 17.55 -13.04
C ALA A 359 3.83 17.30 -13.03
N VAL A 360 4.31 16.50 -12.06
CA VAL A 360 5.73 16.13 -11.95
C VAL A 360 6.19 15.33 -13.19
N MET A 361 5.40 14.32 -13.61
CA MET A 361 5.72 13.52 -14.80
C MET A 361 5.78 14.37 -16.07
N ARG A 362 4.85 15.31 -16.22
CA ARG A 362 4.85 16.25 -17.37
C ARG A 362 6.11 17.10 -17.40
N HIS A 363 6.51 17.64 -16.25
CA HIS A 363 7.72 18.46 -16.13
C HIS A 363 8.98 17.66 -16.44
N VAL A 364 9.15 16.49 -15.79
CA VAL A 364 10.29 15.61 -16.02
C VAL A 364 10.34 15.10 -17.47
N SER A 365 9.20 14.75 -18.06
CA SER A 365 9.13 14.33 -19.45
C SER A 365 9.52 15.45 -20.40
N ALA A 366 9.06 16.69 -20.16
CA ALA A 366 9.40 17.85 -20.97
C ALA A 366 10.90 18.18 -20.93
N GLU A 367 11.53 18.07 -19.78
CA GLU A 367 12.99 18.27 -19.63
C GLU A 367 13.83 17.18 -20.31
N ASN A 368 13.28 16.00 -20.48
CA ASN A 368 14.02 14.83 -21.00
C ASN A 368 13.59 14.38 -22.42
N ILE A 369 12.74 15.13 -23.12
CA ILE A 369 12.27 14.80 -24.50
C ILE A 369 13.43 14.71 -25.50
N ASN A 370 14.52 15.45 -25.31
CA ASN A 370 15.65 15.52 -26.23
C ASN A 370 16.82 14.57 -25.87
N THR A 371 16.70 13.79 -24.82
CA THR A 371 17.67 12.74 -24.50
C THR A 371 17.24 11.46 -25.20
N PRO A 372 18.11 10.84 -26.04
CA PRO A 372 17.75 9.68 -26.88
C PRO A 372 17.21 8.47 -26.12
N THR A 373 17.36 8.44 -24.82
CA THR A 373 17.07 7.29 -23.96
C THR A 373 16.68 7.70 -22.56
N SER A 374 15.58 8.45 -22.37
CA SER A 374 15.06 8.68 -21.02
C SER A 374 14.38 7.40 -20.51
N ARG A 375 15.18 6.51 -19.89
CA ARG A 375 14.67 5.32 -19.21
C ARG A 375 14.30 5.67 -17.78
N THR A 376 13.09 5.31 -17.39
CA THR A 376 12.62 5.43 -16.01
C THR A 376 12.48 4.04 -15.43
N TYR A 377 13.13 3.78 -14.30
CA TYR A 377 12.98 2.52 -13.58
C TYR A 377 12.14 2.69 -12.34
N SER A 378 11.31 1.68 -12.09
CA SER A 378 10.60 1.52 -10.85
C SER A 378 11.47 0.72 -9.88
N VAL A 379 11.81 1.33 -8.77
CA VAL A 379 12.51 0.66 -7.66
C VAL A 379 11.47 0.26 -6.65
N SER A 380 11.30 -1.03 -6.47
CA SER A 380 10.50 -1.59 -5.37
C SER A 380 11.44 -2.33 -4.44
N SER A 381 11.27 -2.16 -3.14
CA SER A 381 12.02 -2.91 -2.13
C SER A 381 11.67 -4.41 -2.09
N MET A 382 10.69 -4.84 -2.88
CA MET A 382 10.38 -6.23 -3.18
C MET A 382 10.56 -6.52 -4.66
N ARG A 383 11.08 -7.71 -4.97
CA ARG A 383 11.20 -8.26 -6.32
C ARG A 383 9.85 -8.15 -7.06
N ILE A 384 9.67 -7.11 -7.85
CA ILE A 384 8.56 -7.02 -8.78
C ILE A 384 9.03 -7.61 -10.09
N SER A 385 8.46 -8.75 -10.42
CA SER A 385 8.49 -9.28 -11.75
C SER A 385 7.64 -8.38 -12.67
N HIS A 386 8.26 -7.87 -13.72
CA HIS A 386 7.68 -7.16 -14.87
C HIS A 386 7.12 -5.76 -14.63
N LEU A 387 8.00 -4.77 -14.58
CA LEU A 387 7.72 -3.45 -15.13
C LEU A 387 8.73 -3.23 -16.27
N ARG A 388 8.31 -3.50 -17.50
CA ARG A 388 9.03 -3.07 -18.69
C ARG A 388 8.60 -1.65 -19.02
N ASP A 389 9.58 -0.86 -19.43
CA ASP A 389 9.44 0.47 -19.97
C ASP A 389 8.27 0.60 -20.93
N THR A 390 7.34 1.48 -20.64
CA THR A 390 6.45 1.99 -21.67
C THR A 390 6.11 3.44 -21.38
N ILE A 391 7.07 4.31 -21.73
CA ILE A 391 6.70 5.64 -22.17
C ILE A 391 6.91 5.60 -23.69
N PRO A 392 5.87 5.64 -24.53
CA PRO A 392 6.05 5.69 -25.96
C PRO A 392 6.73 6.99 -26.32
N GLY A 393 7.98 6.90 -26.78
CA GLY A 393 8.62 7.99 -27.49
C GLY A 393 7.79 8.28 -28.73
N ARG A 394 7.06 9.40 -28.76
CA ARG A 394 6.55 9.92 -30.04
C ARG A 394 7.72 10.28 -30.93
N ARG A 395 7.74 9.66 -32.12
CA ARG A 395 8.46 10.16 -33.29
C ARG A 395 7.98 11.56 -33.65
#